data_327b15774d52a027e685cce4730c3900
#
_entry.id   327b15774d52a027e685cce4730c3900
#
_cell.length_a   1.000
_cell.length_b   1.000
_cell.length_c   1.000
_cell.angle_alpha   90.00
_cell.angle_beta   90.00
_cell.angle_gamma   90.00
#
_symmetry.space_group_name_H-M   'P 1'
#
loop_
_entity.id
_entity.type
_entity.pdbx_description
1 polymer ?
#
loop_
_entity_poly.entity_id
_entity_poly.type
_entity_poly.pdbx_seq_one_letter_code
_entity_poly.pdbx_strand_id
1 'polypeptide(L)'
;MRKLAITIVLCGGLPAFGWGPEGHSLVARLAAAHLTPAAAERVAEILGPGTTMRSIASWPDQIRHDRADTGPWHYVDIPIDKPHLDMARDCPKGDCIIAKIEDFEKVVVDPAATAVQRK
;
A
#
# COMPACT_ATOMS: atom_id res chain seq x y z
N MET A 1 -61.57 7.25 2.39
CA MET A 1 -60.49 6.35 2.02
C MET A 1 -59.21 7.19 1.85
N ARG A 2 -58.31 7.18 2.86
CA ARG A 2 -57.05 7.94 2.81
C ARG A 2 -56.01 7.10 2.06
N LYS A 3 -55.54 7.62 0.94
CA LYS A 3 -54.43 7.00 0.17
C LYS A 3 -53.12 7.26 0.89
N LEU A 4 -52.50 6.20 1.41
CA LEU A 4 -51.17 6.23 2.03
C LEU A 4 -50.12 6.27 0.89
N ALA A 5 -49.46 7.40 0.73
CA ALA A 5 -48.33 7.50 -0.21
C ALA A 5 -47.09 6.93 0.49
N ILE A 6 -46.60 5.79 0.00
CA ILE A 6 -45.32 5.21 0.45
C ILE A 6 -44.22 5.90 -0.33
N THR A 7 -43.47 6.78 0.34
CA THR A 7 -42.25 7.38 -0.21
C THR A 7 -41.14 6.39 -0.04
N ILE A 8 -40.73 5.74 -1.12
CA ILE A 8 -39.51 4.88 -1.16
C ILE A 8 -38.33 5.84 -1.22
N VAL A 9 -37.62 5.99 -0.10
CA VAL A 9 -36.30 6.62 -0.09
C VAL A 9 -35.30 5.62 -0.66
N LEU A 10 -34.94 5.80 -1.94
CA LEU A 10 -33.78 5.11 -2.50
C LEU A 10 -32.54 5.68 -1.81
N CYS A 11 -32.04 4.98 -0.81
CA CYS A 11 -30.65 5.15 -0.35
C CYS A 11 -29.74 4.69 -1.48
N GLY A 12 -29.38 5.59 -2.38
CA GLY A 12 -28.31 5.37 -3.35
C GLY A 12 -27.03 5.10 -2.56
N GLY A 13 -26.62 3.83 -2.51
CA GLY A 13 -25.33 3.45 -1.94
C GLY A 13 -24.25 4.18 -2.71
N LEU A 14 -23.56 5.12 -2.05
CA LEU A 14 -22.33 5.69 -2.59
C LEU A 14 -21.33 4.53 -2.74
N PRO A 15 -20.68 4.40 -3.91
CA PRO A 15 -19.65 3.40 -4.06
C PRO A 15 -18.59 3.65 -2.99
N ALA A 16 -18.39 2.67 -2.10
CA ALA A 16 -17.25 2.67 -1.19
C ALA A 16 -16.02 2.40 -2.03
N PHE A 17 -15.36 3.45 -2.48
CA PHE A 17 -14.03 3.31 -3.06
C PHE A 17 -13.09 2.87 -1.95
N GLY A 18 -12.40 1.75 -2.17
CA GLY A 18 -11.36 1.30 -1.27
C GLY A 18 -10.21 2.31 -1.17
N TRP A 19 -9.17 1.93 -0.53
CA TRP A 19 -7.97 2.73 -0.31
C TRP A 19 -7.29 3.07 -1.64
N GLY A 20 -7.55 4.26 -2.19
CA GLY A 20 -7.07 4.70 -3.49
C GLY A 20 -5.81 5.58 -3.42
N PRO A 21 -5.40 6.21 -4.54
CA PRO A 21 -4.19 7.02 -4.63
C PRO A 21 -4.10 8.13 -3.59
N GLU A 22 -5.22 8.72 -3.20
CA GLU A 22 -5.29 9.75 -2.16
C GLU A 22 -4.90 9.19 -0.79
N GLY A 23 -5.38 7.98 -0.46
CA GLY A 23 -5.02 7.29 0.78
C GLY A 23 -3.53 6.99 0.85
N HIS A 24 -2.97 6.40 -0.20
CA HIS A 24 -1.52 6.15 -0.30
C HIS A 24 -0.71 7.44 -0.18
N SER A 25 -1.14 8.50 -0.87
CA SER A 25 -0.50 9.82 -0.82
C SER A 25 -0.54 10.43 0.59
N LEU A 26 -1.64 10.26 1.32
CA LEU A 26 -1.77 10.74 2.70
C LEU A 26 -0.80 10.02 3.64
N VAL A 27 -0.74 8.67 3.57
CA VAL A 27 0.19 7.86 4.38
C VAL A 27 1.64 8.25 4.09
N ALA A 28 2.01 8.40 2.81
CA ALA A 28 3.36 8.81 2.43
C ALA A 28 3.73 10.21 2.97
N ARG A 29 2.77 11.15 2.98
CA ARG A 29 2.98 12.47 3.58
C ARG A 29 3.16 12.42 5.09
N LEU A 30 2.36 11.61 5.77
CA LEU A 30 2.49 11.41 7.21
C LEU A 30 3.83 10.78 7.55
N ALA A 31 4.22 9.72 6.83
CA ALA A 31 5.53 9.09 7.01
C ALA A 31 6.68 10.09 6.81
N ALA A 32 6.64 10.89 5.74
CA ALA A 32 7.66 11.91 5.46
C ALA A 32 7.77 12.96 6.58
N ALA A 33 6.66 13.34 7.21
CA ALA A 33 6.64 14.30 8.31
C ALA A 33 7.24 13.76 9.62
N HIS A 34 7.37 12.44 9.74
CA HIS A 34 7.95 11.77 10.91
C HIS A 34 9.39 11.26 10.70
N LEU A 35 9.97 11.47 9.52
CA LEU A 35 11.36 11.11 9.29
C LEU A 35 12.32 12.01 10.11
N THR A 36 13.39 11.41 10.61
CA THR A 36 14.52 12.21 11.10
C THR A 36 15.19 12.93 9.93
N PRO A 37 15.92 14.04 10.17
CA PRO A 37 16.64 14.75 9.10
C PRO A 37 17.55 13.83 8.27
N ALA A 38 18.30 12.95 8.92
CA ALA A 38 19.17 11.98 8.26
C ALA A 38 18.38 10.97 7.39
N ALA A 39 17.24 10.48 7.88
CA ALA A 39 16.39 9.59 7.10
C ALA A 39 15.75 10.30 5.90
N ALA A 40 15.32 11.55 6.08
CA ALA A 40 14.75 12.36 5.00
C ALA A 40 15.77 12.62 3.89
N GLU A 41 17.02 12.95 4.24
CA GLU A 41 18.12 13.13 3.30
C GLU A 41 18.38 11.83 2.52
N ARG A 42 18.44 10.69 3.23
CA ARG A 42 18.67 9.39 2.60
C ARG A 42 17.53 8.99 1.66
N VAL A 43 16.29 9.25 2.02
CA VAL A 43 15.13 9.01 1.14
C VAL A 43 15.23 9.89 -0.11
N ALA A 44 15.59 11.17 0.03
CA ALA A 44 15.75 12.07 -1.11
C ALA A 44 16.87 11.61 -2.07
N GLU A 45 18.00 11.13 -1.53
CA GLU A 45 19.08 10.55 -2.34
C GLU A 45 18.62 9.32 -3.13
N ILE A 46 17.90 8.39 -2.50
CA ILE A 46 17.40 7.17 -3.13
C ILE A 46 16.40 7.50 -4.23
N LEU A 47 15.46 8.38 -3.96
CA LEU A 47 14.40 8.72 -4.90
C LEU A 47 14.90 9.59 -6.06
N GLY A 48 15.93 10.40 -5.82
CA GLY A 48 16.49 11.32 -6.78
C GLY A 48 15.67 12.61 -6.99
N PRO A 49 16.18 13.55 -7.77
CA PRO A 49 15.59 14.86 -7.94
C PRO A 49 14.18 14.78 -8.56
N GLY A 50 13.27 15.61 -8.05
CA GLY A 50 11.89 15.69 -8.54
C GLY A 50 10.96 14.57 -8.07
N THR A 51 11.48 13.56 -7.37
CA THR A 51 10.67 12.43 -6.86
C THR A 51 10.50 12.57 -5.35
N THR A 52 9.29 12.34 -4.86
CA THR A 52 8.95 12.36 -3.44
C THR A 52 8.24 11.07 -3.04
N MET A 53 8.25 10.70 -1.76
CA MET A 53 7.45 9.58 -1.24
C MET A 53 5.98 9.71 -1.66
N ARG A 54 5.42 10.91 -1.63
CA ARG A 54 4.05 11.20 -2.06
C ARG A 54 3.84 10.88 -3.55
N SER A 55 4.77 11.29 -4.41
CA SER A 55 4.61 11.15 -5.87
C SER A 55 4.67 9.70 -6.35
N ILE A 56 5.31 8.81 -5.59
CA ILE A 56 5.44 7.39 -5.90
C ILE A 56 4.51 6.50 -5.08
N ALA A 57 3.72 7.07 -4.18
CA ALA A 57 2.93 6.29 -3.21
C ALA A 57 1.97 5.27 -3.83
N SER A 58 1.48 5.53 -5.04
CA SER A 58 0.60 4.63 -5.80
C SER A 58 1.32 3.84 -6.89
N TRP A 59 2.65 3.94 -6.98
CA TRP A 59 3.41 3.23 -8.00
C TRP A 59 3.21 1.70 -7.97
N PRO A 60 3.15 1.03 -6.80
CA PRO A 60 2.90 -0.41 -6.76
C PRO A 60 1.56 -0.81 -7.42
N ASP A 61 0.51 -0.01 -7.27
CA ASP A 61 -0.77 -0.26 -7.94
C ASP A 61 -0.67 -0.06 -9.45
N GLN A 62 0.09 0.93 -9.89
CA GLN A 62 0.26 1.26 -11.31
C GLN A 62 0.97 0.14 -12.06
N ILE A 63 2.04 -0.44 -11.49
CA ILE A 63 2.80 -1.52 -12.14
C ILE A 63 2.03 -2.83 -12.27
N ARG A 64 0.94 -3.04 -11.51
CA ARG A 64 0.10 -4.24 -11.62
C ARG A 64 -0.48 -4.45 -13.01
N HIS A 65 -0.63 -3.40 -13.81
CA HIS A 65 -1.08 -3.53 -15.21
C HIS A 65 -0.06 -4.28 -16.06
N ASP A 66 1.22 -4.04 -15.83
CA ASP A 66 2.32 -4.64 -16.58
C ASP A 66 2.92 -5.88 -15.87
N ARG A 67 2.74 -5.95 -14.55
CA ARG A 67 3.28 -6.96 -13.65
C ARG A 67 2.16 -7.60 -12.81
N ALA A 68 1.33 -8.41 -13.45
CA ALA A 68 0.22 -9.11 -12.80
C ALA A 68 0.68 -10.05 -11.65
N ASP A 69 1.93 -10.51 -11.70
CA ASP A 69 2.58 -11.29 -10.66
C ASP A 69 2.70 -10.54 -9.32
N THR A 70 2.66 -9.21 -9.33
CA THR A 70 2.72 -8.38 -8.12
C THR A 70 1.36 -8.24 -7.41
N GLY A 71 0.29 -8.80 -7.95
CA GLY A 71 -1.04 -8.73 -7.35
C GLY A 71 -1.08 -9.14 -5.87
N PRO A 72 -0.53 -10.30 -5.47
CA PRO A 72 -0.49 -10.74 -4.08
C PRO A 72 0.32 -9.86 -3.13
N TRP A 73 1.23 -9.03 -3.64
CA TRP A 73 2.10 -8.16 -2.84
C TRP A 73 1.36 -7.01 -2.14
N HIS A 74 0.07 -6.84 -2.43
CA HIS A 74 -0.74 -5.72 -1.93
C HIS A 74 -1.55 -6.07 -0.68
N TYR A 75 -1.63 -7.34 -0.29
CA TYR A 75 -2.46 -7.79 0.81
C TYR A 75 -1.95 -9.05 1.51
N VAL A 76 -2.54 -9.35 2.63
CA VAL A 76 -2.50 -10.63 3.31
C VAL A 76 -3.90 -10.92 3.86
N ASP A 77 -4.41 -12.11 3.61
CA ASP A 77 -5.73 -12.53 4.10
C ASP A 77 -5.57 -13.32 5.40
N ILE A 78 -6.07 -12.75 6.48
CA ILE A 78 -6.06 -13.38 7.80
C ILE A 78 -7.50 -13.76 8.14
N PRO A 79 -7.82 -15.05 8.43
CA PRO A 79 -9.15 -15.46 8.81
C PRO A 79 -9.66 -14.73 10.05
N ILE A 80 -10.91 -14.29 10.05
CA ILE A 80 -11.49 -13.47 11.12
C ILE A 80 -11.54 -14.21 12.47
N ASP A 81 -11.63 -15.53 12.43
CA ASP A 81 -11.61 -16.41 13.61
C ASP A 81 -10.19 -16.73 14.11
N LYS A 82 -9.16 -16.29 13.40
CA LYS A 82 -7.73 -16.51 13.70
C LYS A 82 -6.96 -15.21 13.57
N PRO A 83 -7.17 -14.24 14.47
CA PRO A 83 -6.73 -12.85 14.31
C PRO A 83 -5.20 -12.63 14.39
N HIS A 84 -4.43 -13.70 14.60
CA HIS A 84 -2.97 -13.63 14.62
C HIS A 84 -2.40 -14.09 13.29
N LEU A 85 -1.44 -13.33 12.76
CA LEU A 85 -0.70 -13.67 11.57
C LEU A 85 0.06 -15.00 11.77
N ASP A 86 -0.12 -15.90 10.81
CA ASP A 86 0.67 -17.13 10.68
C ASP A 86 1.21 -17.20 9.25
N MET A 87 2.51 -16.96 9.09
CA MET A 87 3.12 -16.90 7.75
C MET A 87 2.99 -18.20 6.96
N ALA A 88 2.98 -19.35 7.61
CA ALA A 88 2.78 -20.64 6.94
C ALA A 88 1.36 -20.81 6.39
N ARG A 89 0.37 -20.23 7.06
CA ARG A 89 -1.04 -20.27 6.66
C ARG A 89 -1.40 -19.13 5.71
N ASP A 90 -1.02 -17.88 6.07
CA ASP A 90 -1.53 -16.66 5.46
C ASP A 90 -0.65 -16.17 4.30
N CYS A 91 0.61 -16.62 4.25
CA CYS A 91 1.59 -16.25 3.23
C CYS A 91 2.45 -17.44 2.77
N PRO A 92 1.86 -18.60 2.41
CA PRO A 92 2.60 -19.85 2.20
C PRO A 92 3.59 -19.82 1.03
N LYS A 93 3.43 -18.86 0.11
CA LYS A 93 4.32 -18.68 -1.04
C LYS A 93 5.37 -17.58 -0.81
N GLY A 94 5.31 -16.85 0.31
CA GLY A 94 6.18 -15.70 0.54
C GLY A 94 5.95 -14.54 -0.43
N ASP A 95 4.76 -14.44 -1.03
CA ASP A 95 4.41 -13.43 -2.03
C ASP A 95 3.35 -12.41 -1.54
N CYS A 96 3.00 -12.43 -0.25
CA CYS A 96 2.10 -11.45 0.36
C CYS A 96 2.81 -10.14 0.74
N ILE A 97 2.02 -9.11 1.08
CA ILE A 97 2.53 -7.79 1.47
C ILE A 97 3.58 -7.85 2.60
N ILE A 98 3.38 -8.71 3.61
CA ILE A 98 4.30 -8.82 4.76
C ILE A 98 5.67 -9.30 4.28
N ALA A 99 5.71 -10.41 3.54
CA ALA A 99 6.96 -10.96 3.02
C ALA A 99 7.68 -9.97 2.08
N LYS A 100 6.93 -9.22 1.26
CA LYS A 100 7.53 -8.24 0.34
C LYS A 100 8.08 -7.01 1.05
N ILE A 101 7.44 -6.53 2.11
CA ILE A 101 8.02 -5.47 2.94
C ILE A 101 9.35 -5.93 3.53
N GLU A 102 9.41 -7.13 4.10
CA GLU A 102 10.64 -7.69 4.65
C GLU A 102 11.75 -7.87 3.58
N ASP A 103 11.39 -8.32 2.38
CA ASP A 103 12.34 -8.48 1.28
C ASP A 103 12.91 -7.14 0.81
N PHE A 104 12.06 -6.13 0.63
CA PHE A 104 12.50 -4.79 0.21
C PHE A 104 13.29 -4.07 1.30
N GLU A 105 12.93 -4.26 2.57
CA GLU A 105 13.71 -3.73 3.69
C GLU A 105 15.14 -4.25 3.68
N LYS A 106 15.35 -5.55 3.43
CA LYS A 106 16.69 -6.13 3.27
C LYS A 106 17.48 -5.45 2.16
N VAL A 107 16.84 -5.16 1.01
CA VAL A 107 17.50 -4.47 -0.12
C VAL A 107 17.89 -3.05 0.24
N VAL A 108 17.03 -2.32 0.96
CA VAL A 108 17.30 -0.92 1.36
C VAL A 108 18.51 -0.82 2.28
N VAL A 109 18.68 -1.79 3.20
CA VAL A 109 19.79 -1.79 4.16
C VAL A 109 21.06 -2.50 3.65
N ASP A 110 20.99 -3.23 2.56
CA ASP A 110 22.15 -3.93 1.99
C ASP A 110 23.17 -2.93 1.43
N PRO A 111 24.40 -2.87 1.98
CA PRO A 111 25.43 -1.97 1.48
C PRO A 111 25.87 -2.29 0.04
N ALA A 112 25.69 -3.53 -0.41
CA ALA A 112 26.02 -3.97 -1.77
C ALA A 112 24.93 -3.64 -2.80
N ALA A 113 23.71 -3.31 -2.37
CA ALA A 113 22.64 -2.98 -3.28
C ALA A 113 22.93 -1.67 -4.04
N THR A 114 22.66 -1.68 -5.35
CA THR A 114 22.79 -0.49 -6.20
C THR A 114 21.69 0.53 -5.91
N ALA A 115 21.90 1.78 -6.33
CA ALA A 115 20.88 2.83 -6.22
C ALA A 115 19.56 2.46 -6.95
N VAL A 116 19.68 1.74 -8.08
CA VAL A 116 18.51 1.28 -8.86
C VAL A 116 17.72 0.22 -8.10
N GLN A 117 18.40 -0.70 -7.40
CA GLN A 117 17.73 -1.74 -6.61
C GLN A 117 17.02 -1.19 -5.38
N ARG A 118 17.51 -0.07 -4.80
CA ARG A 118 16.89 0.59 -3.64
C ARG A 118 15.74 1.52 -3.99
N LYS A 119 15.59 1.89 -5.25
CA LYS A 119 14.54 2.76 -5.77
C LYS A 119 13.28 2.00 -6.15
#